data_0091839fee35f9641cce86f95b8d68cf
#
_entry.id   0091839fee35f9641cce86f95b8d68cf
#
_cell.length_a   1.000
_cell.length_b   1.000
_cell.length_c   1.000
_cell.angle_alpha   90.00
_cell.angle_beta   90.00
_cell.angle_gamma   90.00
#
_symmetry.space_group_name_H-M   'P 1'
#
loop_
_entity.id
_entity.type
_entity.pdbx_description
1 polymer ?
#
loop_
_entity_poly.entity_id
_entity_poly.type
_entity_poly.pdbx_seq_one_letter_code
_entity_poly.pdbx_strand_id
1 'polypeptide(L)'
;MIDRSVPPTADPASGAATNAASDPALLSLHGVHQVFPGPRGDVPAVAGVDLEVRPGKALCLVGESGCGKTTTARMAAGLSAPTRGSVLFRGRNIDAMDKKERSGFRRAVQYIHQDPYASLNPVRTVHSTVSAGLRRHRMVADRREARRVTAELLERVDLTPAEDFLDKYPHQMSGGQRQRVAIARALAMNPEVIIADESTSMLDVSIRVSLLNTLGRLRDELGVGFLFITHDLAVAKYFAWDGEIAVMYLGKVVERGPTPRVVNDPRHPYTKALISAVCEPDPDLARTRERVRLRDADIPDLTDLPPGCDFHPRCPVYAQGVCDTHRPPLVRDHDRLLACHVVGQG
;
A
#
# COMPACT_ATOMS: atom_id res chain seq x y z
N MET A 1 -65.37 8.96 1.25
CA MET A 1 -64.95 8.26 0.02
C MET A 1 -63.80 9.13 -0.55
N ILE A 2 -62.56 8.77 -0.31
CA ILE A 2 -61.38 9.45 -0.88
C ILE A 2 -60.60 8.32 -1.55
N ASP A 3 -60.65 8.40 -2.89
CA ASP A 3 -59.91 7.51 -3.78
C ASP A 3 -58.42 7.87 -3.75
N ARG A 4 -57.59 6.88 -3.41
CA ARG A 4 -56.13 6.99 -3.44
C ARG A 4 -55.62 6.03 -4.52
N SER A 5 -55.55 6.54 -5.75
CA SER A 5 -54.85 5.91 -6.83
C SER A 5 -53.32 6.11 -6.64
N VAL A 6 -52.64 4.98 -6.45
CA VAL A 6 -51.17 4.87 -6.39
C VAL A 6 -50.64 4.92 -7.82
N PRO A 7 -49.64 5.75 -8.14
CA PRO A 7 -48.99 5.69 -9.45
C PRO A 7 -48.03 4.49 -9.54
N PRO A 8 -47.81 3.94 -10.76
CA PRO A 8 -47.01 2.74 -10.98
C PRO A 8 -45.52 3.03 -10.75
N THR A 9 -44.89 2.09 -10.10
CA THR A 9 -43.44 2.02 -9.88
C THR A 9 -42.72 1.90 -11.23
N ALA A 10 -41.82 2.86 -11.51
CA ALA A 10 -40.90 2.80 -12.62
C ALA A 10 -39.82 1.74 -12.41
N ASP A 11 -39.65 0.84 -13.36
CA ASP A 11 -38.54 -0.12 -13.45
C ASP A 11 -37.19 0.61 -13.57
N PRO A 12 -36.18 0.25 -12.76
CA PRO A 12 -34.81 0.69 -13.00
C PRO A 12 -34.03 -0.37 -13.82
N ALA A 13 -34.35 -0.46 -15.10
CA ALA A 13 -33.57 -1.30 -15.99
C ALA A 13 -33.07 -0.46 -17.17
N SER A 14 -31.91 0.15 -17.01
CA SER A 14 -30.98 0.53 -18.10
C SER A 14 -29.79 1.29 -17.50
N GLY A 15 -29.03 0.63 -16.64
CA GLY A 15 -27.68 1.06 -16.28
C GLY A 15 -26.74 0.69 -17.42
N ALA A 16 -26.50 1.62 -18.34
CA ALA A 16 -25.41 1.51 -19.29
C ALA A 16 -24.12 1.26 -18.51
N ALA A 17 -23.50 0.10 -18.75
CA ALA A 17 -22.13 -0.17 -18.35
C ALA A 17 -21.22 0.82 -19.10
N THR A 18 -20.96 1.96 -18.50
CA THR A 18 -19.89 2.83 -18.93
C THR A 18 -18.59 2.05 -18.75
N ASN A 19 -18.01 1.61 -19.88
CA ASN A 19 -16.61 1.28 -19.98
C ASN A 19 -15.82 2.53 -19.56
N ALA A 20 -15.60 2.69 -18.26
CA ALA A 20 -14.68 3.66 -17.73
C ALA A 20 -13.30 3.22 -18.24
N ALA A 21 -12.80 3.86 -19.28
CA ALA A 21 -11.41 3.79 -19.67
C ALA A 21 -10.62 4.12 -18.39
N SER A 22 -9.97 3.11 -17.81
CA SER A 22 -9.26 3.28 -16.55
C SER A 22 -8.16 4.30 -16.76
N ASP A 23 -8.12 5.36 -15.92
CA ASP A 23 -7.07 6.36 -15.96
C ASP A 23 -5.69 5.69 -16.02
N PRO A 24 -4.76 6.21 -16.84
CA PRO A 24 -3.43 5.61 -16.97
C PRO A 24 -2.71 5.59 -15.62
N ALA A 25 -1.96 4.53 -15.38
CA ALA A 25 -1.19 4.41 -14.15
C ALA A 25 -0.18 5.57 -14.02
N LEU A 26 -0.15 6.19 -12.82
CA LEU A 26 0.86 7.21 -12.49
C LEU A 26 2.23 6.59 -12.23
N LEU A 27 2.24 5.47 -11.50
CA LEU A 27 3.44 4.73 -11.17
C LEU A 27 3.21 3.25 -11.46
N SER A 28 4.13 2.62 -12.18
CA SER A 28 4.05 1.19 -12.48
C SER A 28 5.40 0.51 -12.31
N LEU A 29 5.36 -0.70 -11.80
CA LEU A 29 6.48 -1.62 -11.67
C LEU A 29 6.26 -2.74 -12.68
N HIS A 30 7.27 -3.04 -13.50
CA HIS A 30 7.22 -4.07 -14.53
C HIS A 30 8.29 -5.11 -14.29
N GLY A 31 7.87 -6.31 -13.87
CA GLY A 31 8.73 -7.45 -13.63
C GLY A 31 9.92 -7.12 -12.72
N VAL A 32 9.71 -6.31 -11.66
CA VAL A 32 10.83 -5.88 -10.82
C VAL A 32 11.36 -7.01 -9.96
N HIS A 33 12.68 -7.12 -9.94
CA HIS A 33 13.42 -8.04 -9.08
C HIS A 33 14.38 -7.28 -8.20
N GLN A 34 14.61 -7.78 -6.99
CA GLN A 34 15.66 -7.31 -6.11
C GLN A 34 16.35 -8.49 -5.45
N VAL A 35 17.65 -8.61 -5.70
CA VAL A 35 18.50 -9.62 -5.11
C VAL A 35 19.56 -8.91 -4.26
N PHE A 36 19.72 -9.35 -3.04
CA PHE A 36 20.77 -8.87 -2.14
C PHE A 36 21.84 -9.93 -1.96
N PRO A 37 23.14 -9.59 -2.01
CA PRO A 37 24.18 -10.53 -1.66
C PRO A 37 24.10 -10.90 -0.18
N GLY A 38 24.15 -12.17 0.15
CA GLY A 38 24.11 -12.67 1.52
C GLY A 38 25.25 -13.64 1.81
N PRO A 39 25.57 -13.89 3.09
CA PRO A 39 26.68 -14.75 3.48
C PRO A 39 26.50 -16.24 3.11
N ARG A 40 25.26 -16.67 2.87
CA ARG A 40 24.91 -18.06 2.44
C ARG A 40 24.46 -18.15 0.98
N GLY A 41 24.64 -17.07 0.20
CA GLY A 41 24.16 -16.95 -1.17
C GLY A 41 23.23 -15.75 -1.36
N ASP A 42 22.83 -15.54 -2.57
CA ASP A 42 21.96 -14.42 -2.96
C ASP A 42 20.56 -14.57 -2.39
N VAL A 43 20.02 -13.50 -1.84
CA VAL A 43 18.66 -13.41 -1.25
C VAL A 43 17.73 -12.72 -2.24
N PRO A 44 16.83 -13.43 -2.93
CA PRO A 44 15.85 -12.85 -3.85
C PRO A 44 14.67 -12.24 -3.07
N ALA A 45 14.87 -11.04 -2.56
CA ALA A 45 13.85 -10.36 -1.75
C ALA A 45 12.60 -9.95 -2.54
N VAL A 46 12.72 -9.72 -3.86
CA VAL A 46 11.61 -9.46 -4.79
C VAL A 46 11.88 -10.18 -6.10
N ALA A 47 10.88 -10.87 -6.66
CA ALA A 47 11.03 -11.74 -7.81
C ALA A 47 9.85 -11.62 -8.80
N GLY A 48 9.98 -10.69 -9.75
CA GLY A 48 9.01 -10.51 -10.85
C GLY A 48 7.70 -9.88 -10.40
N VAL A 49 7.76 -8.76 -9.70
CA VAL A 49 6.56 -8.05 -9.22
C VAL A 49 6.10 -7.01 -10.23
N ASP A 50 4.79 -7.07 -10.57
CA ASP A 50 4.08 -6.10 -11.40
C ASP A 50 3.00 -5.41 -10.57
N LEU A 51 3.07 -4.08 -10.46
CA LEU A 51 2.11 -3.25 -9.71
C LEU A 51 1.81 -1.97 -10.46
N GLU A 52 0.60 -1.44 -10.27
CA GLU A 52 0.18 -0.16 -10.82
C GLU A 52 -0.52 0.69 -9.76
N VAL A 53 -0.11 1.95 -9.64
CA VAL A 53 -0.77 2.96 -8.81
C VAL A 53 -1.44 3.97 -9.70
N ARG A 54 -2.75 4.18 -9.50
CA ARG A 54 -3.60 5.06 -10.29
C ARG A 54 -3.99 6.32 -9.51
N PRO A 55 -4.33 7.44 -10.19
CA PRO A 55 -4.79 8.64 -9.51
C PRO A 55 -6.00 8.35 -8.62
N GLY A 56 -6.03 8.91 -7.40
CA GLY A 56 -7.15 8.79 -6.47
C GLY A 56 -7.51 7.36 -6.04
N LYS A 57 -6.65 6.37 -6.32
CA LYS A 57 -6.87 4.97 -5.94
C LYS A 57 -5.79 4.49 -4.96
N ALA A 58 -6.19 3.55 -4.11
CA ALA A 58 -5.28 2.86 -3.22
C ALA A 58 -4.99 1.45 -3.73
N LEU A 59 -3.71 1.11 -3.84
CA LEU A 59 -3.23 -0.25 -3.96
C LEU A 59 -2.57 -0.63 -2.63
N CYS A 60 -3.14 -1.62 -1.92
CA CYS A 60 -2.52 -2.16 -0.72
C CYS A 60 -1.65 -3.37 -1.06
N LEU A 61 -0.39 -3.35 -0.61
CA LEU A 61 0.52 -4.50 -0.66
C LEU A 61 0.58 -5.14 0.72
N VAL A 62 0.07 -6.36 0.83
CA VAL A 62 -0.06 -7.08 2.10
C VAL A 62 0.71 -8.40 2.09
N GLY A 63 1.12 -8.88 3.27
CA GLY A 63 1.83 -10.15 3.43
C GLY A 63 2.59 -10.20 4.75
N GLU A 64 3.16 -11.37 5.08
CA GLU A 64 3.96 -11.58 6.29
C GLU A 64 5.21 -10.69 6.33
N SER A 65 5.78 -10.49 7.52
CA SER A 65 7.02 -9.72 7.69
C SER A 65 8.15 -10.38 6.89
N GLY A 66 9.02 -9.58 6.27
CA GLY A 66 10.14 -10.08 5.48
C GLY A 66 9.81 -10.56 4.06
N CYS A 67 8.54 -10.57 3.61
CA CYS A 67 8.20 -11.06 2.27
C CYS A 67 8.56 -10.11 1.11
N GLY A 68 9.24 -8.98 1.36
CA GLY A 68 9.72 -8.07 0.30
C GLY A 68 8.92 -6.79 0.10
N LYS A 69 7.88 -6.48 0.89
CA LYS A 69 7.00 -5.30 0.73
C LYS A 69 7.76 -3.98 0.78
N THR A 70 8.53 -3.74 1.84
CA THR A 70 9.37 -2.53 1.99
C THR A 70 10.38 -2.39 0.87
N THR A 71 10.97 -3.49 0.41
CA THR A 71 11.90 -3.50 -0.74
C THR A 71 11.18 -3.06 -2.01
N THR A 72 9.99 -3.59 -2.27
CA THR A 72 9.14 -3.19 -3.40
C THR A 72 8.77 -1.71 -3.32
N ALA A 73 8.38 -1.22 -2.15
CA ALA A 73 8.07 0.19 -1.89
C ALA A 73 9.27 1.11 -2.17
N ARG A 74 10.46 0.73 -1.73
CA ARG A 74 11.69 1.52 -1.96
C ARG A 74 12.06 1.60 -3.43
N MET A 75 11.87 0.52 -4.18
CA MET A 75 12.04 0.54 -5.64
C MET A 75 10.99 1.45 -6.30
N ALA A 76 9.72 1.33 -5.92
CA ALA A 76 8.64 2.18 -6.41
C ALA A 76 8.90 3.67 -6.16
N ALA A 77 9.51 4.03 -5.03
CA ALA A 77 9.91 5.40 -4.69
C ALA A 77 11.21 5.87 -5.37
N GLY A 78 11.88 5.01 -6.13
CA GLY A 78 13.21 5.31 -6.71
C GLY A 78 14.29 5.53 -5.65
N LEU A 79 14.12 4.94 -4.44
CA LEU A 79 15.10 4.94 -3.35
C LEU A 79 16.13 3.81 -3.50
N SER A 80 15.79 2.77 -4.25
CA SER A 80 16.71 1.71 -4.70
C SER A 80 16.37 1.34 -6.13
N ALA A 81 17.39 1.06 -6.94
CA ALA A 81 17.19 0.54 -8.28
C ALA A 81 16.87 -0.97 -8.22
N PRO A 82 15.95 -1.50 -9.04
CA PRO A 82 15.74 -2.91 -9.16
C PRO A 82 16.94 -3.61 -9.80
N THR A 83 17.23 -4.87 -9.41
CA THR A 83 18.27 -5.68 -10.06
C THR A 83 17.86 -6.06 -11.49
N ARG A 84 16.56 -6.24 -11.75
CA ARG A 84 15.94 -6.47 -13.06
C ARG A 84 14.55 -5.86 -13.08
N GLY A 85 14.01 -5.65 -14.29
CA GLY A 85 12.73 -5.00 -14.48
C GLY A 85 12.84 -3.48 -14.52
N SER A 86 11.73 -2.77 -14.44
CA SER A 86 11.73 -1.31 -14.53
C SER A 86 10.61 -0.70 -13.70
N VAL A 87 10.85 0.53 -13.24
CA VAL A 87 9.85 1.39 -12.60
C VAL A 87 9.55 2.54 -13.54
N LEU A 88 8.29 2.73 -13.85
CA LEU A 88 7.84 3.80 -14.74
C LEU A 88 6.99 4.79 -13.97
N PHE A 89 7.24 6.06 -14.18
CA PHE A 89 6.39 7.15 -13.73
C PHE A 89 5.80 7.86 -14.95
N ARG A 90 4.47 7.89 -15.05
CA ARG A 90 3.74 8.41 -16.22
C ARG A 90 4.23 7.78 -17.54
N GLY A 91 4.45 6.46 -17.51
CA GLY A 91 4.92 5.69 -18.66
C GLY A 91 6.40 5.83 -19.00
N ARG A 92 7.17 6.69 -18.28
CA ARG A 92 8.60 6.89 -18.49
C ARG A 92 9.43 6.18 -17.43
N ASN A 93 10.42 5.40 -17.86
CA ASN A 93 11.36 4.72 -16.95
C ASN A 93 12.15 5.74 -16.13
N ILE A 94 12.11 5.59 -14.78
CA ILE A 94 12.78 6.51 -13.85
C ILE A 94 14.29 6.49 -13.98
N ASP A 95 14.89 5.37 -14.43
CA ASP A 95 16.34 5.25 -14.62
C ASP A 95 16.82 6.02 -15.85
N ALA A 96 15.95 6.21 -16.85
CA ALA A 96 16.23 6.98 -18.05
C ALA A 96 15.95 8.49 -17.90
N MET A 97 15.51 8.93 -16.71
CA MET A 97 15.20 10.34 -16.44
C MET A 97 16.48 11.17 -16.27
N ASP A 98 16.47 12.36 -16.87
CA ASP A 98 17.48 13.37 -16.61
C ASP A 98 17.36 13.96 -15.19
N LYS A 99 18.30 14.84 -14.81
CA LYS A 99 18.34 15.44 -13.46
C LYS A 99 17.09 16.26 -13.14
N LYS A 100 16.51 16.95 -14.13
CA LYS A 100 15.32 17.80 -13.95
C LYS A 100 14.08 16.93 -13.77
N GLU A 101 13.92 15.93 -14.62
CA GLU A 101 12.82 14.95 -14.58
C GLU A 101 12.84 14.13 -13.30
N ARG A 102 14.04 13.66 -12.89
CA ARG A 102 14.22 12.95 -11.62
C ARG A 102 13.89 13.83 -10.40
N SER A 103 14.17 15.15 -10.48
CA SER A 103 13.74 16.10 -9.46
C SER A 103 12.21 16.24 -9.43
N GLY A 104 11.55 16.26 -10.59
CA GLY A 104 10.09 16.24 -10.73
C GLY A 104 9.48 14.97 -10.15
N PHE A 105 10.02 13.80 -10.51
CA PHE A 105 9.60 12.50 -9.97
C PHE A 105 9.70 12.47 -8.44
N ARG A 106 10.82 12.87 -7.85
CA ARG A 106 11.00 12.91 -6.39
C ARG A 106 10.05 13.86 -5.66
N ARG A 107 9.51 14.85 -6.35
CA ARG A 107 8.48 15.73 -5.80
C ARG A 107 7.10 15.10 -5.93
N ALA A 108 6.81 14.48 -7.07
CA ALA A 108 5.53 13.86 -7.36
C ALA A 108 5.29 12.56 -6.59
N VAL A 109 6.35 11.79 -6.28
CA VAL A 109 6.28 10.52 -5.54
C VAL A 109 6.93 10.71 -4.17
N GLN A 110 6.11 10.66 -3.12
CA GLN A 110 6.55 10.84 -1.74
C GLN A 110 6.50 9.54 -0.97
N TYR A 111 7.48 9.35 -0.08
CA TYR A 111 7.60 8.15 0.75
C TYR A 111 7.41 8.49 2.23
N ILE A 112 6.48 7.80 2.88
CA ILE A 112 6.24 7.88 4.32
C ILE A 112 6.82 6.64 4.96
N HIS A 113 7.81 6.83 5.81
CA HIS A 113 8.53 5.75 6.49
C HIS A 113 7.71 5.12 7.62
N GLN A 114 8.00 3.87 7.91
CA GLN A 114 7.43 3.09 9.01
C GLN A 114 7.68 3.72 10.37
N ASP A 115 8.91 4.17 10.63
CA ASP A 115 9.29 4.78 11.89
C ASP A 115 9.27 6.32 11.82
N PRO A 116 8.28 6.97 12.46
CA PRO A 116 8.22 8.42 12.51
C PRO A 116 9.36 9.04 13.35
N TYR A 117 9.97 8.29 14.28
CA TYR A 117 11.11 8.76 15.07
C TYR A 117 12.38 8.87 14.22
N ALA A 118 12.66 7.87 13.40
CA ALA A 118 13.79 7.88 12.48
C ALA A 118 13.60 8.83 11.29
N SER A 119 12.34 9.16 10.93
CA SER A 119 12.04 9.97 9.75
C SER A 119 12.17 11.47 9.97
N LEU A 120 12.12 11.95 11.21
CA LEU A 120 12.19 13.37 11.58
C LEU A 120 13.52 13.68 12.26
N ASN A 121 14.19 14.75 11.80
CA ASN A 121 15.43 15.21 12.45
C ASN A 121 15.10 15.83 13.83
N PRO A 122 15.61 15.25 14.95
CA PRO A 122 15.23 15.66 16.29
C PRO A 122 15.65 17.08 16.69
N VAL A 123 16.63 17.67 15.98
CA VAL A 123 17.12 19.04 16.23
C VAL A 123 16.45 20.09 15.36
N ARG A 124 15.43 19.72 14.58
CA ARG A 124 14.67 20.65 13.76
C ARG A 124 13.25 20.77 14.28
N THR A 125 12.71 22.00 14.26
CA THR A 125 11.29 22.24 14.53
C THR A 125 10.42 21.66 13.44
N VAL A 126 9.13 21.46 13.74
CA VAL A 126 8.10 21.02 12.78
C VAL A 126 8.07 21.96 11.58
N HIS A 127 8.00 23.30 11.82
CA HIS A 127 8.05 24.30 10.74
C HIS A 127 9.31 24.13 9.88
N SER A 128 10.48 24.03 10.50
CA SER A 128 11.75 23.87 9.77
C SER A 128 11.77 22.59 8.92
N THR A 129 11.16 21.51 9.41
CA THR A 129 11.11 20.20 8.75
C THR A 129 10.17 20.23 7.54
N VAL A 130 8.93 20.71 7.71
CA VAL A 130 7.92 20.76 6.64
C VAL A 130 8.29 21.80 5.58
N SER A 131 8.72 23.01 5.99
CA SER A 131 9.06 24.08 5.08
C SER A 131 10.35 23.86 4.30
N ALA A 132 11.20 22.92 4.70
CA ALA A 132 12.49 22.67 4.02
C ALA A 132 12.31 22.32 2.53
N GLY A 133 11.33 21.46 2.22
CA GLY A 133 10.99 21.11 0.85
C GLY A 133 10.43 22.30 0.07
N LEU A 134 9.46 23.01 0.65
CA LEU A 134 8.84 24.19 0.05
C LEU A 134 9.88 25.22 -0.38
N ARG A 135 10.83 25.53 0.51
CA ARG A 135 11.92 26.49 0.23
C ARG A 135 12.91 25.97 -0.80
N ARG A 136 13.31 24.70 -0.69
CA ARG A 136 14.26 24.07 -1.64
C ARG A 136 13.72 24.10 -3.06
N HIS A 137 12.43 23.85 -3.23
CA HIS A 137 11.77 23.83 -4.54
C HIS A 137 11.17 25.17 -4.96
N ARG A 138 11.42 26.25 -4.18
CA ARG A 138 10.93 27.63 -4.45
C ARG A 138 9.41 27.68 -4.61
N MET A 139 8.69 26.89 -3.81
CA MET A 139 7.22 26.83 -3.79
C MET A 139 6.60 27.93 -2.91
N VAL A 140 7.42 28.64 -2.17
CA VAL A 140 7.06 29.77 -1.31
C VAL A 140 8.06 30.89 -1.52
N ALA A 141 7.59 32.15 -1.46
CA ALA A 141 8.39 33.33 -1.75
C ALA A 141 9.31 33.69 -0.57
N ASP A 142 8.81 33.60 0.65
CA ASP A 142 9.52 34.04 1.85
C ASP A 142 9.23 33.16 3.08
N ARG A 143 9.81 33.56 4.24
CA ARG A 143 9.64 32.83 5.51
C ARG A 143 8.22 32.94 6.06
N ARG A 144 7.53 34.04 5.84
CA ARG A 144 6.17 34.27 6.34
C ARG A 144 5.19 33.39 5.60
N GLU A 145 5.31 33.33 4.29
CA GLU A 145 4.51 32.42 3.46
C GLU A 145 4.82 30.96 3.78
N ALA A 146 6.09 30.59 3.96
CA ALA A 146 6.47 29.23 4.37
C ALA A 146 5.82 28.83 5.70
N ARG A 147 5.73 29.74 6.67
CA ARG A 147 5.07 29.48 7.96
C ARG A 147 3.57 29.31 7.80
N ARG A 148 2.90 30.18 7.03
CA ARG A 148 1.47 30.08 6.72
C ARG A 148 1.12 28.76 6.03
N VAL A 149 1.83 28.42 4.95
CA VAL A 149 1.60 27.15 4.23
C VAL A 149 1.89 25.94 5.12
N THR A 150 2.90 26.00 5.99
CA THR A 150 3.16 24.93 6.95
C THR A 150 1.99 24.77 7.92
N ALA A 151 1.42 25.86 8.45
CA ALA A 151 0.26 25.79 9.33
C ALA A 151 -0.95 25.15 8.64
N GLU A 152 -1.26 25.55 7.41
CA GLU A 152 -2.33 24.97 6.59
C GLU A 152 -2.14 23.46 6.36
N LEU A 153 -0.89 23.02 6.12
CA LEU A 153 -0.57 21.59 5.97
C LEU A 153 -0.73 20.81 7.28
N LEU A 154 -0.40 21.42 8.43
CA LEU A 154 -0.61 20.81 9.74
C LEU A 154 -2.10 20.63 10.05
N GLU A 155 -2.93 21.63 9.75
CA GLU A 155 -4.38 21.55 9.90
C GLU A 155 -4.98 20.44 9.03
N ARG A 156 -4.51 20.30 7.77
CA ARG A 156 -4.95 19.23 6.87
C ARG A 156 -4.68 17.83 7.39
N VAL A 157 -3.70 17.67 8.26
CA VAL A 157 -3.39 16.39 8.92
C VAL A 157 -3.91 16.34 10.36
N ASP A 158 -4.89 17.17 10.70
CA ASP A 158 -5.56 17.25 12.00
C ASP A 158 -4.60 17.55 13.18
N LEU A 159 -3.58 18.38 12.96
CA LEU A 159 -2.74 19.00 13.99
C LEU A 159 -3.25 20.43 14.24
N THR A 160 -4.27 20.56 15.07
CA THR A 160 -4.98 21.81 15.36
C THR A 160 -4.93 22.16 16.85
N PRO A 161 -4.75 23.45 17.23
CA PRO A 161 -4.37 24.56 16.36
C PRO A 161 -2.93 24.43 15.88
N ALA A 162 -2.66 24.74 14.60
CA ALA A 162 -1.36 24.50 13.97
C ALA A 162 -0.21 25.26 14.66
N GLU A 163 -0.49 26.44 15.20
CA GLU A 163 0.46 27.32 15.90
C GLU A 163 1.14 26.61 17.07
N ASP A 164 0.41 25.74 17.77
CA ASP A 164 0.92 24.99 18.92
C ASP A 164 1.99 23.97 18.53
N PHE A 165 2.08 23.63 17.24
CA PHE A 165 2.99 22.61 16.73
C PHE A 165 4.18 23.16 15.94
N LEU A 166 4.05 24.33 15.31
CA LEU A 166 5.05 24.88 14.38
C LEU A 166 6.47 24.93 14.97
N ASP A 167 6.59 25.34 16.22
CA ASP A 167 7.89 25.54 16.87
C ASP A 167 8.29 24.37 17.78
N LYS A 168 7.45 23.32 17.89
CA LYS A 168 7.79 22.09 18.62
C LYS A 168 8.87 21.29 17.89
N TYR A 169 9.64 20.57 18.69
CA TYR A 169 10.58 19.55 18.23
C TYR A 169 9.94 18.16 18.28
N PRO A 170 10.42 17.19 17.48
CA PRO A 170 9.87 15.85 17.48
C PRO A 170 9.77 15.18 18.85
N HIS A 171 10.75 15.39 19.74
CA HIS A 171 10.74 14.81 21.08
C HIS A 171 9.64 15.35 22.01
N GLN A 172 9.00 16.48 21.64
CA GLN A 172 7.89 17.10 22.39
C GLN A 172 6.51 16.61 21.88
N MET A 173 6.48 15.62 21.00
CA MET A 173 5.27 15.15 20.32
C MET A 173 5.05 13.66 20.54
N SER A 174 3.77 13.25 20.56
CA SER A 174 3.40 11.82 20.57
C SER A 174 3.76 11.14 19.22
N GLY A 175 3.77 9.80 19.20
CA GLY A 175 4.02 9.02 17.99
C GLY A 175 3.05 9.36 16.85
N GLY A 176 1.75 9.46 17.14
CA GLY A 176 0.73 9.84 16.17
C GLY A 176 0.90 11.28 15.65
N GLN A 177 1.27 12.23 16.52
CA GLN A 177 1.55 13.61 16.09
C GLN A 177 2.78 13.67 15.16
N ARG A 178 3.85 12.93 15.48
CA ARG A 178 5.03 12.84 14.59
C ARG A 178 4.69 12.24 13.23
N GLN A 179 3.85 11.21 13.21
CA GLN A 179 3.39 10.60 11.96
C GLN A 179 2.59 11.60 11.12
N ARG A 180 1.71 12.41 11.73
CA ARG A 180 1.00 13.49 11.05
C ARG A 180 1.94 14.55 10.49
N VAL A 181 3.01 14.91 11.20
CA VAL A 181 4.06 15.80 10.67
C VAL A 181 4.79 15.17 9.49
N ALA A 182 5.08 13.86 9.51
CA ALA A 182 5.70 13.17 8.37
C ALA A 182 4.78 13.19 7.14
N ILE A 183 3.46 13.04 7.33
CA ILE A 183 2.47 13.18 6.25
C ILE A 183 2.40 14.63 5.75
N ALA A 184 2.33 15.63 6.64
CA ALA A 184 2.35 17.04 6.25
C ALA A 184 3.60 17.40 5.43
N ARG A 185 4.77 16.86 5.80
CA ARG A 185 6.02 17.00 5.03
C ARG A 185 5.91 16.40 3.63
N ALA A 186 5.29 15.24 3.49
CA ALA A 186 5.04 14.63 2.18
C ALA A 186 4.09 15.48 1.33
N LEU A 187 2.98 15.94 1.93
CA LEU A 187 2.00 16.80 1.26
C LEU A 187 2.56 18.16 0.82
N ALA A 188 3.58 18.68 1.53
CA ALA A 188 4.25 19.94 1.16
C ALA A 188 4.84 19.92 -0.26
N MET A 189 5.08 18.74 -0.83
CA MET A 189 5.57 18.59 -2.20
C MET A 189 4.47 18.54 -3.26
N ASN A 190 3.20 18.63 -2.86
CA ASN A 190 2.03 18.44 -3.72
C ASN A 190 2.15 17.13 -4.52
N PRO A 191 2.19 15.98 -3.84
CA PRO A 191 2.48 14.68 -4.47
C PRO A 191 1.30 14.19 -5.32
N GLU A 192 1.62 13.41 -6.34
CA GLU A 192 0.66 12.65 -7.13
C GLU A 192 0.53 11.22 -6.64
N VAL A 193 1.61 10.69 -6.03
CA VAL A 193 1.66 9.36 -5.43
C VAL A 193 2.27 9.45 -4.03
N ILE A 194 1.64 8.79 -3.09
CA ILE A 194 2.20 8.55 -1.74
C ILE A 194 2.43 7.06 -1.56
N ILE A 195 3.64 6.71 -1.19
CA ILE A 195 4.02 5.35 -0.79
C ILE A 195 4.10 5.36 0.73
N ALA A 196 3.18 4.66 1.39
CA ALA A 196 3.08 4.59 2.84
C ALA A 196 3.53 3.20 3.31
N ASP A 197 4.74 3.12 3.85
CA ASP A 197 5.34 1.86 4.29
C ASP A 197 5.10 1.65 5.78
N GLU A 198 4.18 0.73 6.11
CA GLU A 198 3.76 0.37 7.48
C GLU A 198 3.54 1.58 8.41
N SER A 199 3.12 2.69 7.84
CA SER A 199 3.05 4.01 8.47
C SER A 199 2.07 4.12 9.65
N THR A 200 1.34 3.06 9.95
CA THR A 200 0.36 2.99 11.04
C THR A 200 0.62 1.87 12.05
N SER A 201 1.64 1.02 11.82
CA SER A 201 1.86 -0.21 12.61
C SER A 201 2.26 0.05 14.07
N MET A 202 2.93 1.16 14.34
CA MET A 202 3.43 1.54 15.69
C MET A 202 2.43 2.41 16.48
N LEU A 203 1.18 2.53 16.02
CA LEU A 203 0.17 3.39 16.62
C LEU A 203 -0.94 2.59 17.28
N ASP A 204 -1.49 3.12 18.37
CA ASP A 204 -2.69 2.60 19.01
C ASP A 204 -3.86 2.57 18.02
N VAL A 205 -4.80 1.65 18.24
CA VAL A 205 -5.93 1.40 17.32
C VAL A 205 -6.71 2.66 16.99
N SER A 206 -7.05 3.49 17.98
CA SER A 206 -7.81 4.72 17.78
C SER A 206 -7.06 5.76 16.96
N ILE A 207 -5.76 5.93 17.24
CA ILE A 207 -4.88 6.84 16.47
C ILE A 207 -4.70 6.33 15.06
N ARG A 208 -4.56 5.01 14.89
CA ARG A 208 -4.45 4.34 13.57
C ARG A 208 -5.67 4.63 12.69
N VAL A 209 -6.89 4.40 13.23
CA VAL A 209 -8.14 4.66 12.50
C VAL A 209 -8.25 6.14 12.11
N SER A 210 -7.96 7.04 13.06
CA SER A 210 -7.96 8.49 12.78
C SER A 210 -6.98 8.87 11.68
N LEU A 211 -5.78 8.28 11.67
CA LEU A 211 -4.77 8.53 10.63
C LEU A 211 -5.21 7.97 9.26
N LEU A 212 -5.79 6.78 9.22
CA LEU A 212 -6.32 6.19 7.98
C LEU A 212 -7.44 7.05 7.38
N ASN A 213 -8.33 7.60 8.23
CA ASN A 213 -9.36 8.55 7.78
C ASN A 213 -8.75 9.81 7.18
N THR A 214 -7.70 10.37 7.82
CA THR A 214 -6.97 11.51 7.27
C THR A 214 -6.36 11.19 5.91
N LEU A 215 -5.69 10.05 5.76
CA LEU A 215 -5.10 9.62 4.48
C LEU A 215 -6.17 9.36 3.41
N GLY A 216 -7.30 8.74 3.78
CA GLY A 216 -8.45 8.52 2.88
C GLY A 216 -9.04 9.83 2.37
N ARG A 217 -9.29 10.79 3.27
CA ARG A 217 -9.74 12.13 2.90
C ARG A 217 -8.75 12.82 1.94
N LEU A 218 -7.45 12.77 2.23
CA LEU A 218 -6.42 13.35 1.35
C LEU A 218 -6.36 12.68 -0.02
N ARG A 219 -6.54 11.35 -0.09
CA ARG A 219 -6.68 10.63 -1.35
C ARG A 219 -7.84 11.16 -2.18
N ASP A 220 -9.01 11.28 -1.57
CA ASP A 220 -10.25 11.61 -2.24
C ASP A 220 -10.31 13.10 -2.63
N GLU A 221 -9.85 14.02 -1.77
CA GLU A 221 -9.84 15.46 -2.03
C GLU A 221 -8.75 15.89 -3.02
N LEU A 222 -7.57 15.28 -2.97
CA LEU A 222 -6.41 15.69 -3.77
C LEU A 222 -6.16 14.79 -4.99
N GLY A 223 -6.90 13.69 -5.13
CA GLY A 223 -6.69 12.74 -6.23
C GLY A 223 -5.35 11.98 -6.15
N VAL A 224 -4.73 11.90 -4.97
CA VAL A 224 -3.43 11.26 -4.79
C VAL A 224 -3.58 9.74 -4.88
N GLY A 225 -2.73 9.10 -5.70
CA GLY A 225 -2.61 7.64 -5.74
C GLY A 225 -1.81 7.12 -4.54
N PHE A 226 -2.22 5.99 -3.97
CA PHE A 226 -1.52 5.38 -2.83
C PHE A 226 -0.99 4.00 -3.14
N LEU A 227 0.28 3.76 -2.82
CA LEU A 227 0.81 2.42 -2.54
C LEU A 227 0.93 2.28 -1.02
N PHE A 228 0.01 1.55 -0.43
CA PHE A 228 -0.06 1.38 1.02
C PHE A 228 0.43 -0.01 1.42
N ILE A 229 1.46 -0.07 2.25
CA ILE A 229 2.07 -1.32 2.70
C ILE A 229 1.67 -1.59 4.13
N THR A 230 1.18 -2.80 4.37
CA THR A 230 0.82 -3.26 5.71
C THR A 230 0.91 -4.79 5.79
N HIS A 231 1.12 -5.32 7.00
CA HIS A 231 0.93 -6.73 7.30
C HIS A 231 -0.49 -7.03 7.81
N ASP A 232 -1.29 -5.98 8.07
CA ASP A 232 -2.64 -6.08 8.64
C ASP A 232 -3.71 -5.96 7.53
N LEU A 233 -4.36 -7.07 7.22
CA LEU A 233 -5.43 -7.13 6.23
C LEU A 233 -6.67 -6.33 6.61
N ALA A 234 -6.96 -6.15 7.91
CA ALA A 234 -8.07 -5.32 8.35
C ALA A 234 -7.81 -3.84 8.01
N VAL A 235 -6.57 -3.39 8.19
CA VAL A 235 -6.11 -2.05 7.77
C VAL A 235 -6.19 -1.90 6.25
N ALA A 236 -5.72 -2.89 5.48
CA ALA A 236 -5.80 -2.88 4.03
C ALA A 236 -7.24 -2.82 3.53
N LYS A 237 -8.12 -3.67 4.09
CA LYS A 237 -9.57 -3.66 3.82
C LYS A 237 -10.18 -2.29 4.08
N TYR A 238 -9.85 -1.67 5.22
CA TYR A 238 -10.41 -0.38 5.59
C TYR A 238 -9.96 0.74 4.65
N PHE A 239 -8.66 0.81 4.34
CA PHE A 239 -8.07 1.91 3.56
C PHE A 239 -8.34 1.81 2.05
N ALA A 240 -8.34 0.61 1.50
CA ALA A 240 -8.44 0.37 0.06
C ALA A 240 -9.73 -0.34 -0.35
N TRP A 241 -10.86 -0.12 0.35
CA TRP A 241 -12.12 -0.78 0.00
C TRP A 241 -12.52 -0.56 -1.46
N ASP A 242 -12.35 0.67 -1.97
CA ASP A 242 -12.62 1.06 -3.36
C ASP A 242 -11.40 0.90 -4.29
N GLY A 243 -10.36 0.21 -3.81
CA GLY A 243 -9.11 0.00 -4.51
C GLY A 243 -8.78 -1.47 -4.70
N GLU A 244 -7.48 -1.77 -4.70
CA GLU A 244 -6.96 -3.12 -4.90
C GLU A 244 -6.10 -3.58 -3.72
N ILE A 245 -6.08 -4.90 -3.50
CA ILE A 245 -5.09 -5.59 -2.66
C ILE A 245 -4.23 -6.47 -3.54
N ALA A 246 -2.91 -6.40 -3.34
CA ALA A 246 -1.93 -7.36 -3.81
C ALA A 246 -1.35 -8.11 -2.62
N VAL A 247 -1.50 -9.43 -2.59
CA VAL A 247 -0.98 -10.31 -1.53
C VAL A 247 0.39 -10.82 -1.95
N MET A 248 1.40 -10.56 -1.12
CA MET A 248 2.80 -10.87 -1.39
C MET A 248 3.30 -11.98 -0.47
N TYR A 249 3.93 -12.99 -1.04
CA TYR A 249 4.57 -14.10 -0.33
C TYR A 249 5.95 -14.37 -0.90
N LEU A 250 6.99 -14.40 -0.06
CA LEU A 250 8.39 -14.68 -0.43
C LEU A 250 8.84 -14.00 -1.73
N GLY A 251 8.66 -12.67 -1.79
CA GLY A 251 9.11 -11.85 -2.91
C GLY A 251 8.17 -11.79 -4.12
N LYS A 252 7.02 -12.47 -4.10
CA LYS A 252 6.10 -12.58 -5.24
C LYS A 252 4.67 -12.20 -4.88
N VAL A 253 3.94 -11.62 -5.84
CA VAL A 253 2.50 -11.46 -5.73
C VAL A 253 1.84 -12.80 -6.04
N VAL A 254 1.00 -13.29 -5.11
CA VAL A 254 0.31 -14.58 -5.23
C VAL A 254 -1.18 -14.43 -5.55
N GLU A 255 -1.77 -13.31 -5.15
CA GLU A 255 -3.14 -12.91 -5.49
C GLU A 255 -3.22 -11.39 -5.56
N ARG A 256 -3.90 -10.83 -6.58
CA ARG A 256 -4.16 -9.39 -6.71
C ARG A 256 -5.54 -9.17 -7.33
N GLY A 257 -6.31 -8.24 -6.80
CA GLY A 257 -7.60 -7.86 -7.35
C GLY A 257 -8.31 -6.80 -6.53
N PRO A 258 -9.57 -6.48 -6.89
CA PRO A 258 -10.40 -5.57 -6.13
C PRO A 258 -10.50 -6.01 -4.67
N THR A 259 -10.34 -5.07 -3.74
CA THR A 259 -10.34 -5.37 -2.29
C THR A 259 -11.53 -6.19 -1.83
N PRO A 260 -12.80 -5.85 -2.21
CA PRO A 260 -13.95 -6.64 -1.80
C PRO A 260 -13.88 -8.10 -2.27
N ARG A 261 -13.30 -8.36 -3.44
CA ARG A 261 -13.15 -9.71 -3.98
C ARG A 261 -12.10 -10.52 -3.25
N VAL A 262 -10.90 -9.93 -3.05
CA VAL A 262 -9.81 -10.62 -2.36
C VAL A 262 -10.16 -10.91 -0.89
N VAL A 263 -10.90 -10.00 -0.24
CA VAL A 263 -11.23 -10.16 1.19
C VAL A 263 -12.42 -11.07 1.43
N ASN A 264 -13.50 -10.96 0.63
CA ASN A 264 -14.73 -11.71 0.86
C ASN A 264 -14.72 -13.10 0.19
N ASP A 265 -13.96 -13.26 -0.89
CA ASP A 265 -13.79 -14.53 -1.61
C ASP A 265 -12.30 -14.77 -1.93
N PRO A 266 -11.43 -14.95 -0.92
CA PRO A 266 -10.01 -15.21 -1.15
C PRO A 266 -9.84 -16.52 -1.90
N ARG A 267 -9.01 -16.52 -2.95
CA ARG A 267 -8.77 -17.72 -3.77
C ARG A 267 -7.48 -18.41 -3.36
N HIS A 268 -6.37 -17.66 -3.28
CA HIS A 268 -5.10 -18.27 -2.93
C HIS A 268 -5.12 -18.84 -1.50
N PRO A 269 -4.63 -20.06 -1.27
CA PRO A 269 -4.62 -20.67 0.07
C PRO A 269 -3.88 -19.85 1.13
N TYR A 270 -2.82 -19.14 0.75
CA TYR A 270 -2.12 -18.19 1.63
C TYR A 270 -3.00 -16.99 2.00
N THR A 271 -3.74 -16.41 1.05
CA THR A 271 -4.69 -15.33 1.33
C THR A 271 -5.78 -15.78 2.29
N LYS A 272 -6.30 -17.00 2.10
CA LYS A 272 -7.26 -17.61 3.05
C LYS A 272 -6.67 -17.73 4.45
N ALA A 273 -5.42 -18.19 4.55
CA ALA A 273 -4.73 -18.30 5.83
C ALA A 273 -4.55 -16.94 6.51
N LEU A 274 -4.08 -15.93 5.77
CA LEU A 274 -3.93 -14.57 6.29
C LEU A 274 -5.26 -13.98 6.79
N ILE A 275 -6.34 -14.13 6.02
CA ILE A 275 -7.66 -13.63 6.41
C ILE A 275 -8.17 -14.39 7.63
N SER A 276 -7.97 -15.71 7.70
CA SER A 276 -8.41 -16.51 8.85
C SER A 276 -7.64 -16.18 10.14
N ALA A 277 -6.46 -15.59 10.04
CA ALA A 277 -5.63 -15.17 11.18
C ALA A 277 -6.02 -13.79 11.72
N VAL A 278 -6.80 -12.98 10.98
CA VAL A 278 -7.28 -11.68 11.46
C VAL A 278 -8.20 -11.90 12.65
N CYS A 279 -7.92 -11.22 13.77
CA CYS A 279 -8.75 -11.28 14.95
C CYS A 279 -10.17 -10.74 14.66
N GLU A 280 -11.18 -11.56 14.94
CA GLU A 280 -12.57 -11.14 14.88
C GLU A 280 -12.94 -10.52 16.24
N PRO A 281 -13.41 -9.26 16.29
CA PRO A 281 -13.78 -8.61 17.55
C PRO A 281 -15.00 -9.24 18.22
N ASP A 282 -15.89 -9.87 17.45
CA ASP A 282 -17.06 -10.58 17.97
C ASP A 282 -16.64 -11.96 18.49
N PRO A 283 -16.76 -12.25 19.82
CA PRO A 283 -16.37 -13.52 20.38
C PRO A 283 -17.16 -14.72 19.84
N ASP A 284 -18.41 -14.54 19.44
CA ASP A 284 -19.26 -15.63 18.94
C ASP A 284 -18.89 -15.96 17.48
N LEU A 285 -18.64 -14.95 16.67
CA LEU A 285 -18.08 -15.13 15.32
C LEU A 285 -16.66 -15.69 15.38
N ALA A 286 -15.82 -15.25 16.33
CA ALA A 286 -14.48 -15.78 16.50
C ALA A 286 -14.43 -17.27 16.84
N ARG A 287 -15.43 -17.78 17.59
CA ARG A 287 -15.56 -19.21 17.95
C ARG A 287 -16.05 -20.07 16.79
N THR A 288 -16.89 -19.53 15.92
CA THR A 288 -17.47 -20.25 14.79
C THR A 288 -16.61 -20.20 13.54
N ARG A 289 -15.65 -19.27 13.50
CA ARG A 289 -14.76 -19.08 12.34
C ARG A 289 -13.76 -20.22 12.23
N GLU A 290 -13.83 -20.95 11.14
CA GLU A 290 -12.89 -22.02 10.83
C GLU A 290 -11.52 -21.44 10.47
N ARG A 291 -10.48 -21.73 11.29
CA ARG A 291 -9.11 -21.32 11.01
C ARG A 291 -8.49 -22.25 9.98
N VAL A 292 -7.87 -21.69 8.95
CA VAL A 292 -7.12 -22.48 7.97
C VAL A 292 -5.91 -23.10 8.67
N ARG A 293 -5.88 -24.44 8.74
CA ARG A 293 -4.71 -25.17 9.26
C ARG A 293 -3.66 -25.29 8.17
N LEU A 294 -2.52 -24.69 8.40
CA LEU A 294 -1.36 -24.85 7.54
C LEU A 294 -0.71 -26.23 7.78
N ARG A 295 -0.07 -26.79 6.76
CA ARG A 295 0.70 -28.05 6.89
C ARG A 295 1.95 -27.85 7.71
N ASP A 296 2.60 -26.68 7.54
CA ASP A 296 3.74 -26.24 8.31
C ASP A 296 3.53 -24.77 8.73
N ALA A 297 3.96 -24.42 9.94
CA ALA A 297 3.90 -23.06 10.46
C ALA A 297 5.12 -22.22 10.01
N ASP A 298 6.25 -22.87 9.76
CA ASP A 298 7.50 -22.20 9.47
C ASP A 298 7.51 -21.55 8.07
N ILE A 299 8.04 -20.34 8.02
CA ILE A 299 8.23 -19.62 6.76
C ILE A 299 9.55 -20.08 6.17
N PRO A 300 9.58 -20.55 4.89
CA PRO A 300 10.81 -20.93 4.23
C PRO A 300 11.84 -19.77 4.20
N ASP A 301 13.12 -20.12 4.31
CA ASP A 301 14.21 -19.16 4.18
C ASP A 301 14.30 -18.66 2.73
N LEU A 302 14.46 -17.35 2.55
CA LEU A 302 14.64 -16.76 1.22
C LEU A 302 15.95 -17.21 0.54
N THR A 303 16.93 -17.74 1.30
CA THR A 303 18.16 -18.29 0.76
C THR A 303 18.01 -19.73 0.29
N ASP A 304 16.93 -20.43 0.69
CA ASP A 304 16.65 -21.83 0.34
C ASP A 304 15.16 -21.99 0.02
N LEU A 305 14.74 -21.38 -1.09
CA LEU A 305 13.34 -21.43 -1.52
C LEU A 305 12.96 -22.84 -1.97
N PRO A 306 11.78 -23.34 -1.56
CA PRO A 306 11.30 -24.63 -2.00
C PRO A 306 11.10 -24.65 -3.52
N PRO A 307 11.31 -25.81 -4.18
CA PRO A 307 11.04 -25.97 -5.61
C PRO A 307 9.56 -25.81 -5.90
N GLY A 308 9.20 -25.40 -7.11
CA GLY A 308 7.82 -25.21 -7.51
C GLY A 308 7.15 -24.00 -6.87
N CYS A 309 5.94 -24.20 -6.34
CA CYS A 309 5.18 -23.16 -5.62
C CYS A 309 5.81 -22.87 -4.26
N ASP A 310 6.23 -21.64 -4.01
CA ASP A 310 6.91 -21.27 -2.75
C ASP A 310 6.05 -21.53 -1.49
N PHE A 311 4.72 -21.56 -1.64
CA PHE A 311 3.80 -21.82 -0.53
C PHE A 311 3.49 -23.33 -0.32
N HIS A 312 3.94 -24.23 -1.21
CA HIS A 312 3.54 -25.64 -1.14
C HIS A 312 3.86 -26.34 0.19
N PRO A 313 4.97 -26.04 0.93
CA PRO A 313 5.22 -26.70 2.21
C PRO A 313 4.15 -26.38 3.26
N ARG A 314 3.59 -25.18 3.21
CA ARG A 314 2.56 -24.69 4.16
C ARG A 314 1.13 -24.91 3.65
N CYS A 315 0.95 -25.24 2.37
CA CYS A 315 -0.35 -25.24 1.68
C CYS A 315 -1.25 -26.40 2.12
N PRO A 316 -2.47 -26.13 2.64
CA PRO A 316 -3.42 -27.18 3.05
C PRO A 316 -4.00 -27.96 1.86
N VAL A 317 -3.96 -27.41 0.65
CA VAL A 317 -4.49 -28.02 -0.57
C VAL A 317 -3.37 -28.43 -1.55
N TYR A 318 -2.19 -28.74 -1.00
CA TYR A 318 -1.02 -29.17 -1.77
C TYR A 318 -1.31 -30.36 -2.67
N ALA A 319 -0.97 -30.25 -3.94
CA ALA A 319 -1.03 -31.33 -4.93
C ALA A 319 0.40 -31.80 -5.25
N GLN A 320 0.72 -33.03 -4.81
CA GLN A 320 2.03 -33.68 -5.03
C GLN A 320 2.31 -33.84 -6.51
N GLY A 321 3.56 -33.66 -6.92
CA GLY A 321 3.99 -33.78 -8.30
C GLY A 321 3.64 -32.59 -9.19
N VAL A 322 2.86 -31.62 -8.68
CA VAL A 322 2.52 -30.38 -9.39
C VAL A 322 3.05 -29.17 -8.62
N CYS A 323 2.60 -29.01 -7.36
CA CYS A 323 2.96 -27.83 -6.57
C CYS A 323 4.43 -27.83 -6.12
N ASP A 324 5.06 -28.97 -5.99
CA ASP A 324 6.46 -29.16 -5.59
C ASP A 324 7.43 -29.18 -6.78
N THR A 325 6.93 -29.21 -8.01
CA THR A 325 7.78 -29.31 -9.21
C THR A 325 7.69 -28.06 -10.09
N HIS A 326 6.52 -27.44 -10.17
CA HIS A 326 6.27 -26.33 -11.07
C HIS A 326 5.83 -25.09 -10.29
N ARG A 327 6.35 -23.91 -10.69
CA ARG A 327 5.93 -22.63 -10.14
C ARG A 327 4.67 -22.14 -10.86
N PRO A 328 3.59 -21.82 -10.13
CA PRO A 328 2.39 -21.27 -10.75
C PRO A 328 2.67 -19.87 -11.31
N PRO A 329 2.34 -19.59 -12.58
CA PRO A 329 2.37 -18.24 -13.11
C PRO A 329 1.24 -17.41 -12.48
N LEU A 330 1.45 -16.10 -12.35
CA LEU A 330 0.40 -15.17 -11.97
C LEU A 330 -0.50 -14.90 -13.20
N VAL A 331 -1.66 -15.51 -13.25
CA VAL A 331 -2.58 -15.45 -14.39
C VAL A 331 -3.90 -14.80 -14.01
N ARG A 332 -4.63 -14.29 -15.01
CA ARG A 332 -5.97 -13.75 -14.80
C ARG A 332 -6.95 -14.87 -14.46
N ASP A 333 -7.64 -14.70 -13.35
CA ASP A 333 -8.76 -15.51 -12.87
C ASP A 333 -9.95 -14.58 -12.65
N HIS A 334 -10.85 -14.47 -13.64
CA HIS A 334 -11.96 -13.51 -13.68
C HIS A 334 -11.50 -12.04 -13.54
N ASP A 335 -11.83 -11.41 -12.44
CA ASP A 335 -11.53 -10.01 -12.14
C ASP A 335 -10.24 -9.81 -11.30
N ARG A 336 -9.46 -10.89 -11.10
CA ARG A 336 -8.23 -10.88 -10.30
C ARG A 336 -7.06 -11.58 -11.01
N LEU A 337 -5.88 -11.47 -10.43
CA LEU A 337 -4.69 -12.25 -10.78
C LEU A 337 -4.44 -13.26 -9.68
N LEU A 338 -4.12 -14.50 -10.04
CA LEU A 338 -3.92 -15.62 -9.12
C LEU A 338 -2.75 -16.50 -9.55
N ALA A 339 -1.88 -16.85 -8.60
CA ALA A 339 -0.75 -17.77 -8.81
C ALA A 339 -0.98 -19.07 -8.02
N CYS A 340 -1.86 -19.95 -8.52
CA CYS A 340 -2.15 -21.24 -7.89
C CYS A 340 -2.49 -22.30 -8.94
N HIS A 341 -1.96 -23.53 -8.77
CA HIS A 341 -2.27 -24.65 -9.65
C HIS A 341 -3.60 -25.33 -9.35
N VAL A 342 -4.05 -25.28 -8.09
CA VAL A 342 -5.19 -26.05 -7.59
C VAL A 342 -6.49 -25.25 -7.63
N VAL A 343 -6.39 -23.94 -7.42
CA VAL A 343 -7.55 -23.02 -7.33
C VAL A 343 -7.42 -22.04 -8.49
N GLY A 344 -8.32 -22.06 -9.45
CA GLY A 344 -8.28 -21.15 -10.62
C GLY A 344 -8.27 -21.86 -11.97
N GLN A 345 -8.58 -23.16 -12.01
CA GLN A 345 -8.86 -23.91 -13.25
C GLN A 345 -10.39 -24.12 -13.36
N GLY A 346 -11.12 -23.03 -13.36
CA GLY A 346 -12.56 -23.04 -13.56
C GLY A 346 -13.01 -22.03 -14.58
#